data_e1abaa57f0f319921601e0c14a8b2518
#
_entry.id   e1abaa57f0f319921601e0c14a8b2518
#
_cell.length_a   1.000
_cell.length_b   1.000
_cell.length_c   1.000
_cell.angle_alpha   90.00
_cell.angle_beta   90.00
_cell.angle_gamma   90.00
#
_symmetry.space_group_name_H-M   'P 1'
#
loop_
_entity.id
_entity.type
_entity.pdbx_description
1 polymer ?
#
loop_
_entity_poly.entity_id
_entity_poly.type
_entity_poly.pdbx_seq_one_letter_code
_entity_poly.pdbx_strand_id
1 'polypeptide(L)'
;MKKEHKKYIKIFFKIKIDFKETIEILKNANLYFLFCALLFFIFSKIISSFRLNMFLKKIGIQISEKQNLKLYFLGMFYNLFLPGGIGGDGYKVYFFKKKFKIKAKKIIFSLLFDRISGVFALTILILFLSLFINLFFNYKIEIFIIFPFYIIIAYFLLKKFFLIKLIFFKNTTLLSIFVQLFQLISAFLILKSININSEITSYLFIFLISSVIAIIPLTIGGIGSREITFLYAAELMNLEVQHSVALSLIFYLITVIVSFSGIFFNLKKL
;
A
#
# COMPACT_ATOMS: atom_id res chain seq x y z
N MET A 1 -20.80 9.39 -25.26
CA MET A 1 -20.38 10.13 -24.04
C MET A 1 -21.51 10.40 -23.04
N LYS A 2 -22.60 11.12 -23.35
CA LYS A 2 -23.68 11.44 -22.37
C LYS A 2 -24.45 10.23 -21.80
N LYS A 3 -24.64 9.14 -22.56
CA LYS A 3 -25.33 7.91 -22.09
C LYS A 3 -24.46 7.09 -21.11
N GLU A 4 -23.16 7.04 -21.32
CA GLU A 4 -22.25 6.35 -20.41
C GLU A 4 -22.09 7.10 -19.09
N HIS A 5 -21.95 8.42 -19.10
CA HIS A 5 -21.92 9.22 -17.87
C HIS A 5 -23.19 9.03 -17.02
N LYS A 6 -24.37 8.91 -17.62
CA LYS A 6 -25.60 8.61 -16.90
C LYS A 6 -25.61 7.18 -16.32
N LYS A 7 -24.93 6.21 -16.95
CA LYS A 7 -24.77 4.85 -16.44
C LYS A 7 -23.91 4.85 -15.17
N TYR A 8 -22.77 5.56 -15.16
CA TYR A 8 -21.89 5.67 -13.99
C TYR A 8 -22.53 6.41 -12.82
N ILE A 9 -23.30 7.47 -13.07
CA ILE A 9 -24.05 8.19 -12.03
C ILE A 9 -25.16 7.30 -11.44
N LYS A 10 -25.88 6.49 -12.23
CA LYS A 10 -26.86 5.52 -11.72
C LYS A 10 -26.22 4.42 -10.87
N ILE A 11 -25.00 3.99 -11.21
CA ILE A 11 -24.22 3.04 -10.44
C ILE A 11 -23.91 3.65 -9.07
N PHE A 12 -23.50 4.92 -9.00
CA PHE A 12 -23.17 5.64 -7.78
C PHE A 12 -24.31 5.63 -6.73
N PHE A 13 -25.56 5.72 -7.17
CA PHE A 13 -26.73 5.76 -6.28
C PHE A 13 -27.36 4.39 -5.98
N LYS A 14 -26.90 3.32 -6.62
CA LYS A 14 -27.54 1.99 -6.52
C LYS A 14 -26.80 1.02 -5.61
N ILE A 15 -25.55 1.31 -5.25
CA ILE A 15 -24.73 0.40 -4.46
C ILE A 15 -25.17 0.45 -3.00
N LYS A 16 -25.78 -0.63 -2.55
CA LYS A 16 -26.09 -0.86 -1.12
C LYS A 16 -25.10 -1.88 -0.56
N ILE A 17 -24.34 -1.47 0.46
CA ILE A 17 -23.54 -2.41 1.24
C ILE A 17 -24.51 -3.09 2.20
N ASP A 18 -24.63 -4.41 2.12
CA ASP A 18 -25.27 -5.18 3.18
C ASP A 18 -24.28 -5.39 4.32
N PHE A 19 -24.43 -4.58 5.36
CA PHE A 19 -23.57 -4.65 6.54
C PHE A 19 -23.74 -5.97 7.30
N LYS A 20 -24.96 -6.58 7.29
CA LYS A 20 -25.19 -7.86 7.97
C LYS A 20 -24.42 -8.97 7.30
N GLU A 21 -24.52 -9.08 5.98
CA GLU A 21 -23.76 -10.05 5.18
C GLU A 21 -22.25 -9.84 5.33
N THR A 22 -21.78 -8.60 5.26
CA THR A 22 -20.35 -8.30 5.45
C THR A 22 -19.86 -8.75 6.84
N ILE A 23 -20.63 -8.50 7.91
CA ILE A 23 -20.28 -8.93 9.26
C ILE A 23 -20.29 -10.47 9.36
N GLU A 24 -21.20 -11.14 8.70
CA GLU A 24 -21.27 -12.60 8.68
C GLU A 24 -20.05 -13.20 7.97
N ILE A 25 -19.64 -12.64 6.84
CA ILE A 25 -18.39 -13.02 6.14
C ILE A 25 -17.19 -12.87 7.08
N LEU A 26 -17.09 -11.75 7.80
CA LEU A 26 -16.01 -11.50 8.76
C LEU A 26 -15.98 -12.51 9.92
N LYS A 27 -17.14 -12.89 10.45
CA LYS A 27 -17.26 -13.87 11.55
C LYS A 27 -16.87 -15.27 11.13
N ASN A 28 -17.19 -15.65 9.88
CA ASN A 28 -16.93 -16.97 9.33
C ASN A 28 -15.53 -17.13 8.70
N ALA A 29 -14.70 -16.07 8.74
CA ALA A 29 -13.38 -16.09 8.16
C ALA A 29 -12.45 -17.10 8.86
N ASN A 30 -11.72 -17.87 8.07
CA ASN A 30 -10.79 -18.89 8.58
C ASN A 30 -9.56 -18.22 9.23
N LEU A 31 -9.42 -18.42 10.55
CA LEU A 31 -8.38 -17.81 11.36
C LEU A 31 -6.96 -18.23 10.97
N TYR A 32 -6.76 -19.45 10.45
CA TYR A 32 -5.45 -19.90 9.98
C TYR A 32 -4.93 -19.05 8.84
N PHE A 33 -5.77 -18.80 7.80
CA PHE A 33 -5.38 -17.94 6.70
C PHE A 33 -5.20 -16.49 7.13
N LEU A 34 -5.99 -15.99 8.08
CA LEU A 34 -5.81 -14.64 8.63
C LEU A 34 -4.50 -14.49 9.39
N PHE A 35 -4.12 -15.50 10.17
CA PHE A 35 -2.81 -15.50 10.85
C PHE A 35 -1.65 -15.50 9.84
N CYS A 36 -1.72 -16.33 8.81
CA CYS A 36 -0.72 -16.30 7.74
C CYS A 36 -0.68 -14.93 7.03
N ALA A 37 -1.85 -14.32 6.73
CA ALA A 37 -1.94 -13.00 6.14
C ALA A 37 -1.25 -11.94 6.99
N LEU A 38 -1.47 -11.98 8.32
CA LEU A 38 -0.82 -11.09 9.28
C LEU A 38 0.71 -11.25 9.24
N LEU A 39 1.23 -12.47 9.18
CA LEU A 39 2.67 -12.71 9.09
C LEU A 39 3.28 -12.12 7.82
N PHE A 40 2.66 -12.36 6.65
CA PHE A 40 3.13 -11.78 5.39
C PHE A 40 3.05 -10.25 5.41
N PHE A 41 2.02 -9.68 6.01
CA PHE A 41 1.94 -8.23 6.21
C PHE A 41 3.10 -7.70 7.07
N ILE A 42 3.42 -8.36 8.20
CA ILE A 42 4.56 -8.00 9.06
C ILE A 42 5.87 -8.06 8.26
N PHE A 43 6.12 -9.12 7.49
CA PHE A 43 7.30 -9.22 6.62
C PHE A 43 7.39 -8.06 5.63
N SER A 44 6.27 -7.64 5.04
CA SER A 44 6.26 -6.47 4.17
C SER A 44 6.74 -5.20 4.89
N LYS A 45 6.36 -5.01 6.17
CA LYS A 45 6.77 -3.84 6.96
C LYS A 45 8.23 -3.89 7.39
N ILE A 46 8.76 -5.07 7.66
CA ILE A 46 10.19 -5.28 7.93
C ILE A 46 11.02 -4.86 6.70
N ILE A 47 10.64 -5.34 5.50
CA ILE A 47 11.32 -4.95 4.26
C ILE A 47 11.18 -3.45 3.97
N SER A 48 10.01 -2.88 4.23
CA SER A 48 9.79 -1.42 4.10
C SER A 48 10.71 -0.63 5.02
N SER A 49 10.96 -1.13 6.24
CA SER A 49 11.91 -0.51 7.17
C SER A 49 13.34 -0.56 6.63
N PHE A 50 13.80 -1.68 6.08
CA PHE A 50 15.13 -1.78 5.45
C PHE A 50 15.27 -0.81 4.30
N ARG A 51 14.26 -0.72 3.42
CA ARG A 51 14.25 0.23 2.29
C ARG A 51 14.35 1.67 2.79
N LEU A 52 13.55 2.06 3.79
CA LEU A 52 13.63 3.39 4.39
C LEU A 52 15.04 3.70 4.93
N ASN A 53 15.69 2.74 5.60
CA ASN A 53 17.04 2.92 6.15
C ASN A 53 18.07 3.20 5.05
N MET A 54 17.91 2.63 3.86
CA MET A 54 18.77 2.96 2.72
C MET A 54 18.66 4.44 2.32
N PHE A 55 17.43 5.00 2.29
CA PHE A 55 17.22 6.42 2.00
C PHE A 55 17.78 7.32 3.11
N LEU A 56 17.65 6.93 4.38
CA LEU A 56 18.19 7.65 5.52
C LEU A 56 19.72 7.68 5.52
N LYS A 57 20.35 6.54 5.26
CA LYS A 57 21.82 6.43 5.13
C LYS A 57 22.36 7.35 4.04
N LYS A 58 21.62 7.53 2.93
CA LYS A 58 22.03 8.41 1.84
C LYS A 58 22.11 9.89 2.23
N ILE A 59 21.32 10.33 3.22
CA ILE A 59 21.36 11.71 3.71
C ILE A 59 22.24 11.88 4.96
N GLY A 60 23.02 10.84 5.33
CA GLY A 60 23.97 10.87 6.46
C GLY A 60 23.36 10.42 7.80
N ILE A 61 22.13 9.90 7.84
CA ILE A 61 21.54 9.34 9.05
C ILE A 61 21.97 7.87 9.15
N GLN A 62 22.84 7.58 10.11
CA GLN A 62 23.31 6.22 10.38
C GLN A 62 22.64 5.69 11.65
N ILE A 63 21.69 4.79 11.48
CA ILE A 63 21.02 4.06 12.55
C ILE A 63 21.05 2.57 12.24
N SER A 64 21.06 1.73 13.28
CA SER A 64 20.99 0.28 13.11
C SER A 64 19.63 -0.13 12.54
N GLU A 65 19.57 -1.26 11.84
CA GLU A 65 18.30 -1.78 11.28
C GLU A 65 17.26 -2.02 12.39
N LYS A 66 17.71 -2.49 13.57
CA LYS A 66 16.84 -2.70 14.75
C LYS A 66 16.23 -1.37 15.25
N GLN A 67 17.02 -0.30 15.29
CA GLN A 67 16.54 1.03 15.68
C GLN A 67 15.55 1.59 14.65
N ASN A 68 15.88 1.45 13.37
CA ASN A 68 14.99 1.89 12.31
C ASN A 68 13.67 1.12 12.30
N LEU A 69 13.72 -0.19 12.53
CA LEU A 69 12.52 -1.04 12.62
C LEU A 69 11.58 -0.58 13.74
N LYS A 70 12.12 -0.34 14.94
CA LYS A 70 11.35 0.22 16.07
C LYS A 70 10.70 1.56 15.72
N LEU A 71 11.47 2.46 15.11
CA LEU A 71 10.98 3.76 14.69
C LEU A 71 9.93 3.66 13.56
N TYR A 72 10.06 2.64 12.70
CA TYR A 72 9.12 2.36 11.62
C TYR A 72 7.75 1.95 12.19
N PHE A 73 7.72 0.97 13.11
CA PHE A 73 6.47 0.51 13.76
C PHE A 73 5.84 1.62 14.62
N LEU A 74 6.65 2.39 15.35
CA LEU A 74 6.15 3.54 16.08
C LEU A 74 5.54 4.59 15.14
N GLY A 75 6.15 4.82 13.98
CA GLY A 75 5.60 5.68 12.94
C GLY A 75 4.27 5.15 12.39
N MET A 76 4.13 3.83 12.23
CA MET A 76 2.86 3.22 11.86
C MET A 76 1.77 3.48 12.91
N PHE A 77 2.11 3.38 14.20
CA PHE A 77 1.19 3.70 15.28
C PHE A 77 0.71 5.16 15.20
N TYR A 78 1.61 6.12 15.04
CA TYR A 78 1.21 7.54 14.90
C TYR A 78 0.38 7.82 13.63
N ASN A 79 0.56 7.03 12.57
CA ASN A 79 -0.23 7.15 11.35
C ASN A 79 -1.70 6.76 11.52
N LEU A 80 -2.05 5.97 12.55
CA LEU A 80 -3.45 5.63 12.86
C LEU A 80 -4.26 6.81 13.37
N PHE A 81 -3.62 7.81 14.00
CA PHE A 81 -4.32 8.91 14.67
C PHE A 81 -4.37 10.20 13.85
N LEU A 82 -3.49 10.35 12.85
CA LEU A 82 -3.42 11.58 12.07
C LEU A 82 -3.86 11.34 10.62
N PRO A 83 -4.63 12.29 10.04
CA PRO A 83 -5.09 12.20 8.65
C PRO A 83 -3.93 12.00 7.68
N GLY A 84 -4.17 11.24 6.63
CA GLY A 84 -3.21 11.01 5.55
C GLY A 84 -1.98 10.19 5.89
N GLY A 85 -1.96 9.53 7.04
CA GLY A 85 -0.80 8.72 7.45
C GLY A 85 0.51 9.51 7.54
N ILE A 86 0.43 10.81 7.84
CA ILE A 86 1.59 11.74 7.89
C ILE A 86 2.17 11.80 9.31
N GLY A 87 1.41 11.36 10.33
CA GLY A 87 1.82 11.47 11.73
C GLY A 87 3.15 10.81 12.03
N GLY A 88 3.35 9.59 11.56
CA GLY A 88 4.59 8.86 11.72
C GLY A 88 5.76 9.50 10.99
N ASP A 89 5.53 10.07 9.81
CA ASP A 89 6.60 10.77 9.08
C ASP A 89 6.97 12.09 9.76
N GLY A 90 5.98 12.84 10.25
CA GLY A 90 6.21 14.04 11.05
C GLY A 90 7.03 13.73 12.30
N TYR A 91 6.69 12.64 13.00
CA TYR A 91 7.44 12.16 14.15
C TYR A 91 8.90 11.79 13.78
N LYS A 92 9.11 11.06 12.67
CA LYS A 92 10.46 10.72 12.18
C LYS A 92 11.27 11.96 11.83
N VAL A 93 10.65 12.98 11.20
CA VAL A 93 11.32 14.25 10.90
C VAL A 93 11.77 14.94 12.18
N TYR A 94 10.88 15.06 13.19
CA TYR A 94 11.23 15.62 14.48
C TYR A 94 12.39 14.88 15.15
N PHE A 95 12.30 13.54 15.24
CA PHE A 95 13.29 12.69 15.87
C PHE A 95 14.68 12.82 15.20
N PHE A 96 14.74 12.66 13.87
CA PHE A 96 16.01 12.73 13.16
C PHE A 96 16.63 14.14 13.15
N LYS A 97 15.80 15.20 13.03
CA LYS A 97 16.28 16.57 13.13
C LYS A 97 16.93 16.84 14.49
N LYS A 98 16.30 16.37 15.58
CA LYS A 98 16.81 16.56 16.94
C LYS A 98 18.09 15.76 17.20
N LYS A 99 18.13 14.49 16.75
CA LYS A 99 19.24 13.56 17.06
C LYS A 99 20.47 13.80 16.17
N PHE A 100 20.28 14.04 14.86
CA PHE A 100 21.36 14.13 13.87
C PHE A 100 21.66 15.53 13.38
N LYS A 101 20.91 16.54 13.82
CA LYS A 101 21.07 17.97 13.43
C LYS A 101 20.99 18.20 11.89
N ILE A 102 20.33 17.28 11.15
CA ILE A 102 20.14 17.36 9.71
C ILE A 102 18.94 18.28 9.41
N LYS A 103 19.03 19.07 8.33
CA LYS A 103 17.95 19.96 7.88
C LYS A 103 16.66 19.15 7.62
N ALA A 104 15.54 19.58 8.21
CA ALA A 104 14.24 18.90 8.07
C ALA A 104 13.86 18.63 6.60
N LYS A 105 14.16 19.57 5.69
CA LYS A 105 13.92 19.42 4.25
C LYS A 105 14.55 18.15 3.68
N LYS A 106 15.82 17.82 4.04
CA LYS A 106 16.50 16.61 3.58
C LYS A 106 15.82 15.34 4.10
N ILE A 107 15.34 15.35 5.34
CA ILE A 107 14.65 14.21 5.96
C ILE A 107 13.30 14.01 5.27
N ILE A 108 12.51 15.07 5.08
CA ILE A 108 11.21 15.03 4.40
C ILE A 108 11.37 14.45 2.99
N PHE A 109 12.35 14.92 2.21
CA PHE A 109 12.62 14.39 0.89
C PHE A 109 12.97 12.89 0.94
N SER A 110 13.78 12.45 1.91
CA SER A 110 14.12 11.03 2.07
C SER A 110 12.88 10.17 2.32
N LEU A 111 11.96 10.62 3.19
CA LEU A 111 10.69 9.93 3.47
C LEU A 111 9.75 9.93 2.26
N LEU A 112 9.66 11.05 1.52
CA LEU A 112 8.87 11.14 0.28
C LEU A 112 9.38 10.16 -0.77
N PHE A 113 10.73 10.01 -0.90
CA PHE A 113 11.28 9.04 -1.86
C PHE A 113 11.04 7.60 -1.50
N ASP A 114 11.06 7.29 -0.22
CA ASP A 114 10.64 5.98 0.23
C ASP A 114 9.19 5.69 -0.19
N ARG A 115 8.27 6.67 -0.04
CA ARG A 115 6.89 6.54 -0.49
C ARG A 115 6.77 6.43 -2.01
N ILE A 116 7.46 7.30 -2.77
CA ILE A 116 7.45 7.28 -4.24
C ILE A 116 7.96 5.94 -4.78
N SER A 117 9.00 5.37 -4.18
CA SER A 117 9.50 4.04 -4.58
C SER A 117 8.45 2.94 -4.36
N GLY A 118 7.63 3.08 -3.33
CA GLY A 118 6.49 2.19 -3.08
C GLY A 118 5.38 2.34 -4.12
N VAL A 119 5.02 3.58 -4.47
CA VAL A 119 4.04 3.87 -5.55
C VAL A 119 4.53 3.32 -6.88
N PHE A 120 5.81 3.51 -7.19
CA PHE A 120 6.41 3.00 -8.41
C PHE A 120 6.26 1.48 -8.53
N ALA A 121 6.55 0.73 -7.45
CA ALA A 121 6.35 -0.72 -7.44
C ALA A 121 4.87 -1.12 -7.55
N LEU A 122 3.95 -0.38 -6.91
CA LEU A 122 2.50 -0.60 -7.07
C LEU A 122 2.08 -0.46 -8.53
N THR A 123 2.50 0.60 -9.21
CA THR A 123 2.15 0.83 -10.62
C THR A 123 2.71 -0.28 -11.53
N ILE A 124 3.94 -0.75 -11.28
CA ILE A 124 4.51 -1.90 -11.99
C ILE A 124 3.60 -3.13 -11.86
N LEU A 125 3.17 -3.45 -10.65
CA LEU A 125 2.32 -4.63 -10.41
C LEU A 125 0.90 -4.44 -10.96
N ILE A 126 0.34 -3.23 -10.91
CA ILE A 126 -0.95 -2.90 -11.53
C ILE A 126 -0.88 -3.15 -13.05
N LEU A 127 0.13 -2.61 -13.72
CA LEU A 127 0.33 -2.82 -15.15
C LEU A 127 0.54 -4.31 -15.47
N PHE A 128 1.28 -5.04 -14.64
CA PHE A 128 1.47 -6.47 -14.81
C PHE A 128 0.16 -7.26 -14.66
N LEU A 129 -0.60 -7.03 -13.58
CA LEU A 129 -1.86 -7.73 -13.34
C LEU A 129 -2.94 -7.36 -14.37
N SER A 130 -2.95 -6.14 -14.90
CA SER A 130 -3.92 -5.73 -15.91
C SER A 130 -3.87 -6.57 -17.19
N LEU A 131 -2.71 -7.18 -17.51
CA LEU A 131 -2.56 -8.10 -18.65
C LEU A 131 -3.42 -9.38 -18.52
N PHE A 132 -3.77 -9.77 -17.30
CA PHE A 132 -4.54 -10.98 -17.00
C PHE A 132 -6.02 -10.71 -16.79
N ILE A 133 -6.47 -9.44 -16.89
CA ILE A 133 -7.87 -9.05 -16.65
C ILE A 133 -8.58 -8.85 -17.98
N ASN A 134 -9.73 -9.47 -18.12
CA ASN A 134 -10.53 -9.43 -19.35
C ASN A 134 -10.98 -8.00 -19.72
N LEU A 135 -11.22 -7.13 -18.72
CA LEU A 135 -11.60 -5.74 -18.95
C LEU A 135 -10.58 -4.98 -19.81
N PHE A 136 -9.30 -5.34 -19.73
CA PHE A 136 -8.20 -4.70 -20.47
C PHE A 136 -7.75 -5.50 -21.69
N PHE A 137 -8.53 -6.50 -22.12
CA PHE A 137 -8.14 -7.42 -23.22
C PHE A 137 -7.74 -6.67 -24.49
N ASN A 138 -8.49 -5.65 -24.87
CA ASN A 138 -8.24 -4.85 -26.07
C ASN A 138 -7.03 -3.90 -25.95
N TYR A 139 -6.52 -3.67 -24.74
CA TYR A 139 -5.42 -2.72 -24.45
C TYR A 139 -4.12 -3.42 -24.07
N LYS A 140 -4.02 -4.76 -24.23
CA LYS A 140 -2.83 -5.52 -23.80
C LYS A 140 -1.55 -5.08 -24.49
N ILE A 141 -1.64 -4.76 -25.78
CA ILE A 141 -0.48 -4.34 -26.58
C ILE A 141 0.02 -2.98 -26.09
N GLU A 142 -0.88 -2.03 -25.87
CA GLU A 142 -0.55 -0.70 -25.36
C GLU A 142 0.06 -0.78 -23.96
N ILE A 143 -0.50 -1.61 -23.08
CA ILE A 143 0.04 -1.84 -21.73
C ILE A 143 1.45 -2.44 -21.82
N PHE A 144 1.67 -3.42 -22.68
CA PHE A 144 2.97 -4.06 -22.88
C PHE A 144 4.04 -3.05 -23.37
N ILE A 145 3.65 -2.11 -24.24
CA ILE A 145 4.55 -1.05 -24.74
C ILE A 145 4.81 -0.01 -23.64
N ILE A 146 3.78 0.43 -22.92
CA ILE A 146 3.89 1.48 -21.89
C ILE A 146 4.76 1.01 -20.71
N PHE A 147 4.75 -0.28 -20.39
CA PHE A 147 5.44 -0.83 -19.22
C PHE A 147 6.96 -0.52 -19.16
N PRO A 148 7.78 -0.81 -20.18
CA PRO A 148 9.20 -0.48 -20.17
C PRO A 148 9.46 1.03 -20.20
N PHE A 149 8.65 1.81 -20.95
CA PHE A 149 8.76 3.27 -20.97
C PHE A 149 8.52 3.88 -19.59
N TYR A 150 7.53 3.37 -18.84
CA TYR A 150 7.28 3.81 -17.48
C TYR A 150 8.50 3.61 -16.57
N ILE A 151 9.18 2.46 -16.63
CA ILE A 151 10.38 2.18 -15.85
C ILE A 151 11.52 3.13 -16.22
N ILE A 152 11.74 3.35 -17.52
CA ILE A 152 12.79 4.23 -18.03
C ILE A 152 12.54 5.68 -17.60
N ILE A 153 11.33 6.20 -17.81
CA ILE A 153 10.96 7.57 -17.44
C ILE A 153 11.11 7.78 -15.93
N ALA A 154 10.61 6.85 -15.11
CA ALA A 154 10.73 6.94 -13.67
C ALA A 154 12.19 6.96 -13.21
N TYR A 155 13.07 6.14 -13.82
CA TYR A 155 14.50 6.19 -13.53
C TYR A 155 15.12 7.55 -13.85
N PHE A 156 14.84 8.11 -15.03
CA PHE A 156 15.39 9.41 -15.44
C PHE A 156 14.88 10.55 -14.55
N LEU A 157 13.60 10.55 -14.18
CA LEU A 157 13.02 11.53 -13.26
C LEU A 157 13.70 11.45 -11.88
N LEU A 158 13.82 10.26 -11.32
CA LEU A 158 14.47 10.06 -10.02
C LEU A 158 15.97 10.41 -10.08
N LYS A 159 16.66 10.10 -11.18
CA LYS A 159 18.05 10.49 -11.40
C LYS A 159 18.21 12.02 -11.42
N LYS A 160 17.35 12.71 -12.18
CA LYS A 160 17.39 14.17 -12.32
C LYS A 160 17.16 14.90 -10.97
N PHE A 161 16.13 14.48 -10.23
CA PHE A 161 15.76 15.18 -8.99
C PHE A 161 16.59 14.76 -7.77
N PHE A 162 17.23 13.58 -7.79
CA PHE A 162 17.83 12.98 -6.57
C PHE A 162 19.25 12.51 -6.69
N LEU A 163 19.88 12.68 -7.86
CA LEU A 163 21.24 12.19 -8.10
C LEU A 163 21.37 10.70 -7.70
N ILE A 164 20.33 9.90 -7.97
CA ILE A 164 20.29 8.49 -7.63
C ILE A 164 21.15 7.71 -8.65
N LYS A 165 22.10 6.91 -8.14
CA LYS A 165 22.84 5.96 -8.97
C LYS A 165 21.91 4.80 -9.36
N LEU A 166 22.12 4.22 -10.55
CA LEU A 166 21.31 3.11 -11.08
C LEU A 166 21.21 1.93 -10.11
N ILE A 167 22.32 1.58 -9.46
CA ILE A 167 22.35 0.48 -8.48
C ILE A 167 21.45 0.76 -7.28
N PHE A 168 21.40 1.99 -6.80
CA PHE A 168 20.51 2.39 -5.69
C PHE A 168 19.04 2.32 -6.12
N PHE A 169 18.73 2.82 -7.32
CA PHE A 169 17.38 2.72 -7.89
C PHE A 169 16.93 1.25 -8.01
N LYS A 170 17.77 0.39 -8.59
CA LYS A 170 17.51 -1.05 -8.73
C LYS A 170 17.20 -1.70 -7.38
N ASN A 171 18.06 -1.47 -6.38
CA ASN A 171 17.91 -2.09 -5.06
C ASN A 171 16.63 -1.60 -4.33
N THR A 172 16.34 -0.29 -4.35
CA THR A 172 15.13 0.25 -3.71
C THR A 172 13.87 -0.18 -4.43
N THR A 173 13.87 -0.27 -5.75
CA THR A 173 12.75 -0.79 -6.56
C THR A 173 12.51 -2.27 -6.26
N LEU A 174 13.56 -3.09 -6.22
CA LEU A 174 13.46 -4.51 -5.89
C LEU A 174 12.82 -4.71 -4.51
N LEU A 175 13.32 -4.01 -3.48
CA LEU A 175 12.73 -4.05 -2.15
C LEU A 175 11.27 -3.60 -2.16
N SER A 176 10.94 -2.56 -2.94
CA SER A 176 9.56 -2.08 -3.07
C SER A 176 8.65 -3.13 -3.71
N ILE A 177 9.12 -3.85 -4.72
CA ILE A 177 8.38 -4.96 -5.34
C ILE A 177 8.15 -6.06 -4.30
N PHE A 178 9.16 -6.46 -3.53
CA PHE A 178 8.97 -7.46 -2.47
C PHE A 178 7.95 -7.02 -1.41
N VAL A 179 7.98 -5.75 -1.00
CA VAL A 179 6.97 -5.18 -0.09
C VAL A 179 5.56 -5.40 -0.64
N GLN A 180 5.35 -5.06 -1.91
CA GLN A 180 4.03 -5.18 -2.53
C GLN A 180 3.62 -6.64 -2.77
N LEU A 181 4.55 -7.51 -3.15
CA LEU A 181 4.30 -8.94 -3.29
C LEU A 181 3.86 -9.57 -1.96
N PHE A 182 4.53 -9.25 -0.85
CA PHE A 182 4.10 -9.74 0.47
C PHE A 182 2.72 -9.20 0.87
N GLN A 183 2.38 -7.97 0.51
CA GLN A 183 1.03 -7.44 0.73
C GLN A 183 -0.02 -8.11 -0.18
N LEU A 184 0.33 -8.43 -1.44
CA LEU A 184 -0.52 -9.21 -2.33
C LEU A 184 -0.76 -10.62 -1.81
N ILE A 185 0.28 -11.30 -1.30
CA ILE A 185 0.13 -12.61 -0.65
C ILE A 185 -0.78 -12.49 0.58
N SER A 186 -0.61 -11.45 1.39
CA SER A 186 -1.52 -11.19 2.52
C SER A 186 -2.97 -11.01 2.05
N ALA A 187 -3.22 -10.22 1.01
CA ALA A 187 -4.56 -10.03 0.43
C ALA A 187 -5.11 -11.34 -0.16
N PHE A 188 -4.30 -12.12 -0.85
CA PHE A 188 -4.66 -13.45 -1.35
C PHE A 188 -5.09 -14.40 -0.22
N LEU A 189 -4.34 -14.42 0.89
CA LEU A 189 -4.68 -15.24 2.05
C LEU A 189 -5.97 -14.76 2.74
N ILE A 190 -6.25 -13.47 2.73
CA ILE A 190 -7.54 -12.94 3.19
C ILE A 190 -8.67 -13.44 2.28
N LEU A 191 -8.52 -13.41 0.95
CA LEU A 191 -9.52 -13.96 0.04
C LEU A 191 -9.80 -15.44 0.34
N LYS A 192 -8.74 -16.22 0.57
CA LYS A 192 -8.88 -17.63 0.99
C LYS A 192 -9.59 -17.78 2.33
N SER A 193 -9.36 -16.87 3.27
CA SER A 193 -10.01 -16.91 4.59
C SER A 193 -11.53 -16.71 4.51
N ILE A 194 -12.01 -15.97 3.51
CA ILE A 194 -13.44 -15.72 3.25
C ILE A 194 -13.99 -16.59 2.11
N ASN A 195 -13.31 -17.71 1.79
CA ASN A 195 -13.71 -18.74 0.81
C ASN A 195 -13.83 -18.26 -0.66
N ILE A 196 -13.16 -17.17 -1.03
CA ILE A 196 -13.10 -16.74 -2.43
C ILE A 196 -12.05 -17.56 -3.19
N ASN A 197 -12.49 -18.29 -4.22
CA ASN A 197 -11.66 -19.13 -5.06
C ASN A 197 -11.66 -18.74 -6.55
N SER A 198 -12.62 -17.92 -6.97
CA SER A 198 -12.75 -17.40 -8.34
C SER A 198 -12.34 -15.94 -8.42
N GLU A 199 -12.01 -15.45 -9.62
CA GLU A 199 -11.70 -14.05 -9.92
C GLU A 199 -10.62 -13.41 -9.01
N ILE A 200 -9.72 -14.24 -8.44
CA ILE A 200 -8.70 -13.80 -7.49
C ILE A 200 -7.84 -12.67 -8.05
N THR A 201 -7.46 -12.75 -9.33
CA THR A 201 -6.64 -11.72 -10.00
C THR A 201 -7.35 -10.37 -10.02
N SER A 202 -8.66 -10.35 -10.24
CA SER A 202 -9.49 -9.15 -10.25
C SER A 202 -9.55 -8.49 -8.86
N TYR A 203 -9.74 -9.27 -7.81
CA TYR A 203 -9.69 -8.78 -6.42
C TYR A 203 -8.31 -8.21 -6.05
N LEU A 204 -7.24 -8.91 -6.43
CA LEU A 204 -5.86 -8.45 -6.16
C LEU A 204 -5.51 -7.19 -6.95
N PHE A 205 -6.02 -7.03 -8.16
CA PHE A 205 -5.87 -5.82 -8.95
C PHE A 205 -6.56 -4.62 -8.27
N ILE A 206 -7.81 -4.79 -7.82
CA ILE A 206 -8.53 -3.76 -7.05
C ILE A 206 -7.76 -3.42 -5.77
N PHE A 207 -7.21 -4.41 -5.09
CA PHE A 207 -6.38 -4.20 -3.90
C PHE A 207 -5.18 -3.28 -4.18
N LEU A 208 -4.47 -3.48 -5.29
CA LEU A 208 -3.35 -2.60 -5.67
C LEU A 208 -3.81 -1.18 -5.97
N ILE A 209 -4.91 -1.01 -6.72
CA ILE A 209 -5.49 0.32 -7.01
C ILE A 209 -5.89 1.00 -5.70
N SER A 210 -6.58 0.30 -4.82
CA SER A 210 -6.98 0.84 -3.52
C SER A 210 -5.77 1.27 -2.67
N SER A 211 -4.65 0.55 -2.81
CA SER A 211 -3.40 0.89 -2.13
C SER A 211 -2.76 2.17 -2.65
N VAL A 212 -2.87 2.46 -3.95
CA VAL A 212 -2.44 3.75 -4.52
C VAL A 212 -3.33 4.88 -3.99
N ILE A 213 -4.65 4.69 -3.99
CA ILE A 213 -5.61 5.70 -3.52
C ILE A 213 -5.41 5.99 -2.03
N ALA A 214 -5.12 4.97 -1.22
CA ALA A 214 -4.86 5.12 0.21
C ALA A 214 -3.59 5.93 0.56
N ILE A 215 -2.68 6.17 -0.40
CA ILE A 215 -1.51 7.03 -0.22
C ILE A 215 -1.91 8.50 -0.23
N ILE A 216 -2.99 8.85 -0.93
CA ILE A 216 -3.50 10.23 -0.98
C ILE A 216 -4.08 10.57 0.41
N PRO A 217 -3.66 11.67 1.04
CA PRO A 217 -4.00 11.99 2.43
C PRO A 217 -5.44 12.53 2.58
N LEU A 218 -6.43 11.81 2.05
CA LEU A 218 -7.84 12.19 2.12
C LEU A 218 -8.54 11.71 3.39
N THR A 219 -8.04 10.61 3.98
CA THR A 219 -8.73 9.93 5.09
C THR A 219 -7.75 9.53 6.20
N ILE A 220 -8.28 9.23 7.39
CA ILE A 220 -7.49 8.78 8.54
C ILE A 220 -7.15 7.29 8.34
N GLY A 221 -5.85 6.98 8.21
CA GLY A 221 -5.37 5.59 8.04
C GLY A 221 -5.85 4.88 6.78
N GLY A 222 -6.46 5.60 5.80
CA GLY A 222 -7.01 5.01 4.57
C GLY A 222 -8.44 4.47 4.70
N ILE A 223 -9.08 4.62 5.87
CA ILE A 223 -10.50 4.22 6.07
C ILE A 223 -11.39 5.05 5.14
N GLY A 224 -12.36 4.40 4.53
CA GLY A 224 -13.30 5.01 3.59
C GLY A 224 -12.78 5.06 2.16
N SER A 225 -11.56 5.51 1.93
CA SER A 225 -11.01 5.60 0.56
C SER A 225 -10.77 4.23 -0.08
N ARG A 226 -10.31 3.25 0.69
CA ARG A 226 -10.15 1.87 0.21
C ARG A 226 -11.50 1.21 -0.03
N GLU A 227 -12.42 1.29 0.92
CA GLU A 227 -13.75 0.69 0.86
C GLU A 227 -14.52 1.23 -0.35
N ILE A 228 -14.48 2.54 -0.57
CA ILE A 228 -15.09 3.17 -1.75
C ILE A 228 -14.45 2.63 -3.04
N THR A 229 -13.14 2.49 -3.09
CA THR A 229 -12.44 1.94 -4.26
C THR A 229 -12.86 0.50 -4.54
N PHE A 230 -12.90 -0.35 -3.50
CA PHE A 230 -13.33 -1.74 -3.62
C PHE A 230 -14.78 -1.84 -4.10
N LEU A 231 -15.65 -1.03 -3.53
CA LEU A 231 -17.07 -0.99 -3.85
C LEU A 231 -17.32 -0.68 -5.33
N TYR A 232 -16.74 0.41 -5.85
CA TYR A 232 -16.93 0.81 -7.25
C TYR A 232 -16.21 -0.12 -8.24
N ALA A 233 -14.99 -0.54 -7.92
CA ALA A 233 -14.23 -1.39 -8.80
C ALA A 233 -14.82 -2.81 -8.86
N ALA A 234 -15.36 -3.34 -7.76
CA ALA A 234 -16.04 -4.62 -7.74
C ALA A 234 -17.28 -4.63 -8.66
N GLU A 235 -18.09 -3.57 -8.62
CA GLU A 235 -19.25 -3.47 -9.49
C GLU A 235 -18.84 -3.36 -10.97
N LEU A 236 -17.82 -2.56 -11.28
CA LEU A 236 -17.29 -2.43 -12.65
C LEU A 236 -16.75 -3.75 -13.20
N MET A 237 -16.23 -4.61 -12.34
CA MET A 237 -15.64 -5.90 -12.70
C MET A 237 -16.59 -7.09 -12.48
N ASN A 238 -17.86 -6.83 -12.15
CA ASN A 238 -18.90 -7.82 -11.83
C ASN A 238 -18.46 -8.81 -10.73
N LEU A 239 -17.80 -8.28 -9.68
CA LEU A 239 -17.42 -9.04 -8.49
C LEU A 239 -18.44 -8.84 -7.37
N GLU A 240 -18.43 -9.74 -6.40
CA GLU A 240 -19.26 -9.62 -5.21
C GLU A 240 -18.78 -8.46 -4.31
N VAL A 241 -19.64 -7.47 -4.16
CA VAL A 241 -19.33 -6.21 -3.46
C VAL A 241 -19.01 -6.47 -1.98
N GLN A 242 -19.79 -7.30 -1.30
CA GLN A 242 -19.64 -7.61 0.12
C GLN A 242 -18.30 -8.26 0.42
N HIS A 243 -17.88 -9.23 -0.39
CA HIS A 243 -16.56 -9.88 -0.29
C HIS A 243 -15.41 -8.89 -0.56
N SER A 244 -15.60 -7.99 -1.53
CA SER A 244 -14.62 -6.94 -1.84
C SER A 244 -14.42 -5.99 -0.65
N VAL A 245 -15.51 -5.55 -0.03
CA VAL A 245 -15.47 -4.69 1.16
C VAL A 245 -14.90 -5.47 2.36
N ALA A 246 -15.25 -6.74 2.54
CA ALA A 246 -14.70 -7.59 3.60
C ALA A 246 -13.19 -7.72 3.48
N LEU A 247 -12.64 -7.95 2.27
CA LEU A 247 -11.20 -7.95 2.01
C LEU A 247 -10.54 -6.64 2.50
N SER A 248 -11.13 -5.49 2.15
CA SER A 248 -10.61 -4.18 2.56
C SER A 248 -10.59 -4.02 4.07
N LEU A 249 -11.70 -4.35 4.73
CA LEU A 249 -11.85 -4.24 6.19
C LEU A 249 -10.89 -5.16 6.94
N ILE A 250 -10.76 -6.43 6.52
CA ILE A 250 -9.80 -7.37 7.14
C ILE A 250 -8.37 -6.87 6.99
N PHE A 251 -8.00 -6.41 5.79
CA PHE A 251 -6.66 -5.87 5.56
C PHE A 251 -6.38 -4.62 6.42
N TYR A 252 -7.40 -3.77 6.58
CA TYR A 252 -7.31 -2.62 7.49
C TYR A 252 -7.14 -3.08 8.95
N LEU A 253 -7.92 -4.05 9.43
CA LEU A 253 -7.78 -4.60 10.79
C LEU A 253 -6.39 -5.18 11.03
N ILE A 254 -5.82 -5.94 10.08
CA ILE A 254 -4.44 -6.43 10.16
C ILE A 254 -3.47 -5.24 10.27
N THR A 255 -3.67 -4.19 9.47
CA THR A 255 -2.85 -2.98 9.53
C THR A 255 -2.92 -2.32 10.91
N VAL A 256 -4.11 -2.21 11.49
CA VAL A 256 -4.33 -1.65 12.83
C VAL A 256 -3.62 -2.49 13.90
N ILE A 257 -3.84 -3.80 13.92
CA ILE A 257 -3.22 -4.72 14.88
C ILE A 257 -1.69 -4.59 14.85
N VAL A 258 -1.10 -4.63 13.65
CA VAL A 258 0.35 -4.51 13.50
C VAL A 258 0.84 -3.10 13.88
N SER A 259 0.08 -2.05 13.57
CA SER A 259 0.45 -0.69 13.93
C SER A 259 0.42 -0.44 15.43
N PHE A 260 -0.53 -1.06 16.15
CA PHE A 260 -0.60 -0.98 17.61
C PHE A 260 0.63 -1.57 18.30
N SER A 261 1.31 -2.56 17.69
CA SER A 261 2.58 -3.07 18.24
C SER A 261 3.64 -1.97 18.39
N GLY A 262 3.52 -0.88 17.62
CA GLY A 262 4.42 0.27 17.69
C GLY A 262 4.44 0.98 19.06
N ILE A 263 3.35 0.90 19.86
CA ILE A 263 3.27 1.53 21.19
C ILE A 263 4.31 0.96 22.16
N PHE A 264 4.68 -0.32 22.00
CA PHE A 264 5.65 -0.99 22.86
C PHE A 264 7.10 -0.56 22.59
N PHE A 265 7.36 0.15 21.51
CA PHE A 265 8.69 0.63 21.15
C PHE A 265 8.97 1.99 21.75
N ASN A 266 9.38 2.00 23.04
CA ASN A 266 9.76 3.23 23.73
C ASN A 266 11.13 3.73 23.20
N LEU A 267 11.14 4.98 22.68
CA LEU A 267 12.33 5.59 22.08
C LEU A 267 13.28 6.24 23.11
N LYS A 268 12.95 6.26 24.40
CA LYS A 268 13.87 6.79 25.44
C LYS A 268 15.22 6.07 25.49
N LYS A 269 15.33 4.89 24.83
CA LYS A 269 16.57 4.08 24.73
C LYS A 269 17.18 4.06 23.33
N LEU A 270 16.76 4.93 22.40
CA LEU A 270 17.33 5.16 21.08
C LEU A 270 18.18 6.44 21.09
#